data_a67914569110094956c9ac6c262956bd
#
_entry.id   a67914569110094956c9ac6c262956bd
#
_cell.length_a   1.000
_cell.length_b   1.000
_cell.length_c   1.000
_cell.angle_alpha   90.00
_cell.angle_beta   90.00
_cell.angle_gamma   90.00
#
_symmetry.space_group_name_H-M   'P 1'
#
loop_
_entity.id
_entity.type
_entity.pdbx_description
1 polymer ?
#
loop_
_entity_poly.entity_id
_entity_poly.type
_entity_poly.pdbx_seq_one_letter_code
_entity_poly.pdbx_strand_id
1 'polypeptide(L)'
;MRFTFDSNILVRAVTSPGGPALRLLDLVLDGHTLVLSRFILDEVERVLLYPRIQSRYQITLEEATRFTASLAAASHLVEPTVTEPVVLSDPDDDAVLYTAADGRADILCTRNSRHFSSTAVRSFCERHKIRVMTDLEVLQELLSGSAGQQ
;
A
#
# COMPACT_ATOMS: atom_id res chain seq x y z
N MET A 1 -12.09 8.23 -2.89
CA MET A 1 -11.78 6.80 -2.92
C MET A 1 -10.90 6.41 -1.74
N ARG A 2 -10.90 5.16 -1.38
CA ARG A 2 -10.11 4.62 -0.27
C ARG A 2 -9.07 3.65 -0.83
N PHE A 3 -7.82 3.83 -0.42
CA PHE A 3 -6.67 3.07 -0.95
C PHE A 3 -5.92 2.39 0.18
N THR A 4 -5.53 1.14 -0.03
CA THR A 4 -4.52 0.49 0.78
C THR A 4 -3.27 0.32 -0.06
N PHE A 5 -2.12 0.71 0.48
CA PHE A 5 -0.82 0.54 -0.17
C PHE A 5 -0.06 -0.58 0.53
N ASP A 6 0.38 -1.55 -0.27
CA ASP A 6 1.32 -2.56 0.20
C ASP A 6 2.64 -1.90 0.59
N SER A 7 3.39 -2.53 1.49
CA SER A 7 4.65 -1.99 1.98
C SER A 7 5.65 -1.66 0.87
N ASN A 8 5.68 -2.48 -0.20
CA ASN A 8 6.59 -2.24 -1.32
C ASN A 8 6.34 -0.90 -2.02
N ILE A 9 5.10 -0.44 -2.09
CA ILE A 9 4.78 0.88 -2.65
C ILE A 9 5.28 2.00 -1.72
N LEU A 10 5.06 1.86 -0.42
CA LEU A 10 5.48 2.87 0.57
C LEU A 10 7.01 2.96 0.66
N VAL A 11 7.70 1.82 0.61
CA VAL A 11 9.18 1.81 0.57
C VAL A 11 9.69 2.54 -0.67
N ARG A 12 9.06 2.30 -1.82
CA ARG A 12 9.46 2.98 -3.06
C ARG A 12 9.20 4.48 -3.05
N ALA A 13 8.20 4.93 -2.32
CA ALA A 13 7.98 6.37 -2.16
C ALA A 13 9.19 7.07 -1.54
N VAL A 14 9.90 6.37 -0.63
CA VAL A 14 11.12 6.88 0.00
C VAL A 14 12.35 6.65 -0.88
N THR A 15 12.49 5.45 -1.45
CA THR A 15 13.72 5.05 -2.17
C THR A 15 13.76 5.55 -3.61
N SER A 16 12.63 5.91 -4.18
CA SER A 16 12.52 6.44 -5.55
C SER A 16 11.61 7.66 -5.57
N PRO A 17 12.03 8.79 -4.98
CA PRO A 17 11.14 9.97 -4.85
C PRO A 17 10.74 10.62 -6.18
N GLY A 18 11.48 10.35 -7.25
CA GLY A 18 11.09 10.81 -8.60
C GLY A 18 10.13 9.90 -9.32
N GLY A 19 9.75 8.76 -8.73
CA GLY A 19 8.93 7.75 -9.37
C GLY A 19 7.43 7.89 -9.08
N PRO A 20 6.62 6.97 -9.64
CA PRO A 20 5.16 7.03 -9.51
C PRO A 20 4.66 6.80 -8.09
N ALA A 21 5.38 6.04 -7.26
CA ALA A 21 4.91 5.70 -5.92
C ALA A 21 4.74 6.93 -5.02
N LEU A 22 5.73 7.81 -4.97
CA LEU A 22 5.62 9.04 -4.17
C LEU A 22 4.56 9.98 -4.72
N ARG A 23 4.52 10.15 -6.03
CA ARG A 23 3.51 10.99 -6.66
C ARG A 23 2.10 10.49 -6.36
N LEU A 24 1.89 9.18 -6.42
CA LEU A 24 0.62 8.58 -6.09
C LEU A 24 0.26 8.77 -4.62
N LEU A 25 1.22 8.57 -3.72
CA LEU A 25 1.03 8.78 -2.28
C LEU A 25 0.58 10.22 -2.00
N ASP A 26 1.24 11.20 -2.61
CA ASP A 26 0.88 12.61 -2.45
C ASP A 26 -0.55 12.89 -2.94
N LEU A 27 -0.93 12.34 -4.09
CA LEU A 27 -2.28 12.51 -4.62
C LEU A 27 -3.34 11.89 -3.71
N VAL A 28 -3.06 10.71 -3.17
CA VAL A 28 -4.00 10.02 -2.27
C VAL A 28 -4.15 10.79 -0.96
N LEU A 29 -3.05 11.27 -0.39
CA LEU A 29 -3.09 12.05 0.85
C LEU A 29 -3.78 13.41 0.67
N ASP A 30 -3.72 13.98 -0.53
CA ASP A 30 -4.31 15.29 -0.83
C ASP A 30 -5.84 15.22 -1.02
N GLY A 31 -6.37 14.16 -1.63
CA GLY A 31 -7.78 14.12 -2.01
C GLY A 31 -8.53 12.82 -1.74
N HIS A 32 -7.91 11.84 -1.11
CA HIS A 32 -8.48 10.51 -0.87
C HIS A 32 -8.16 10.03 0.53
N THR A 33 -8.61 8.83 0.87
CA THR A 33 -8.31 8.20 2.16
C THR A 33 -7.29 7.07 1.98
N LEU A 34 -6.20 7.14 2.71
CA LEU A 34 -5.21 6.06 2.80
C LEU A 34 -5.59 5.18 3.99
N VAL A 35 -5.76 3.88 3.74
CA VAL A 35 -6.09 2.87 4.75
C VAL A 35 -4.87 1.99 4.97
N LEU A 36 -4.31 2.00 6.15
CA LEU A 36 -3.15 1.20 6.52
C LEU A 36 -3.44 0.42 7.81
N SER A 37 -2.50 -0.44 8.18
CA SER A 37 -2.49 -1.16 9.45
C SER A 37 -1.12 -1.06 10.08
N ARG A 38 -1.04 -1.35 11.37
CA ARG A 38 0.24 -1.42 12.06
C ARG A 38 1.16 -2.46 11.41
N PHE A 39 0.59 -3.57 10.93
CA PHE A 39 1.36 -4.60 10.23
C PHE A 39 2.11 -4.00 9.02
N ILE A 40 1.42 -3.23 8.17
CA ILE A 40 2.03 -2.61 6.99
C ILE A 40 3.10 -1.60 7.41
N LEU A 41 2.81 -0.76 8.41
CA LEU A 41 3.76 0.26 8.88
C LEU A 41 5.03 -0.37 9.46
N ASP A 42 4.89 -1.44 10.25
CA ASP A 42 6.03 -2.14 10.83
C ASP A 42 6.88 -2.80 9.75
N GLU A 43 6.26 -3.33 8.70
CA GLU A 43 7.00 -3.89 7.57
C GLU A 43 7.76 -2.81 6.80
N VAL A 44 7.15 -1.66 6.57
CA VAL A 44 7.82 -0.52 5.91
C VAL A 44 9.06 -0.12 6.70
N GLU A 45 8.93 0.07 8.01
CA GLU A 45 10.05 0.45 8.86
C GLU A 45 11.14 -0.61 8.84
N ARG A 46 10.77 -1.88 8.97
CA ARG A 46 11.72 -2.99 8.92
C ARG A 46 12.49 -3.03 7.61
N VAL A 47 11.82 -2.87 6.47
CA VAL A 47 12.47 -2.91 5.15
C VAL A 47 13.38 -1.70 4.95
N LEU A 48 12.95 -0.51 5.35
CA LEU A 48 13.77 0.70 5.25
C LEU A 48 15.06 0.59 6.09
N LEU A 49 15.02 -0.19 7.16
CA LEU A 49 16.17 -0.40 8.06
C LEU A 49 17.02 -1.62 7.71
N TYR A 50 16.72 -2.34 6.63
CA TYR A 50 17.63 -3.39 6.15
C TYR A 50 18.97 -2.74 5.80
N PRO A 51 20.12 -3.34 6.24
CA PRO A 51 21.44 -2.75 6.00
C PRO A 51 21.69 -2.40 4.53
N ARG A 52 21.24 -3.26 3.61
CA ARG A 52 21.41 -3.02 2.17
C ARG A 52 20.62 -1.80 1.71
N ILE A 53 19.43 -1.61 2.22
CA ILE A 53 18.56 -0.47 1.87
C ILE A 53 19.11 0.81 2.47
N GLN A 54 19.49 0.79 3.77
CA GLN A 54 20.09 1.94 4.43
C GLN A 54 21.35 2.39 3.73
N SER A 55 22.22 1.44 3.37
CA SER A 55 23.49 1.74 2.70
C SER A 55 23.27 2.34 1.32
N ARG A 56 22.37 1.75 0.52
CA ARG A 56 22.15 2.18 -0.86
C ARG A 56 21.46 3.54 -0.95
N TYR A 57 20.49 3.80 -0.06
CA TYR A 57 19.68 5.02 -0.11
C TYR A 57 19.99 6.00 1.01
N GLN A 58 20.95 5.68 1.86
CA GLN A 58 21.40 6.52 2.98
C GLN A 58 20.23 6.90 3.93
N ILE A 59 19.40 5.92 4.24
CA ILE A 59 18.24 6.10 5.11
C ILE A 59 18.67 5.93 6.57
N THR A 60 18.39 6.93 7.40
CA THR A 60 18.66 6.87 8.84
C THR A 60 17.47 6.26 9.59
N LEU A 61 17.74 5.77 10.81
CA LEU A 61 16.68 5.31 11.72
C LEU A 61 15.64 6.43 11.94
N GLU A 62 16.11 7.65 12.16
CA GLU A 62 15.24 8.80 12.38
C GLU A 62 14.32 9.06 11.19
N GLU A 63 14.85 9.00 9.96
CA GLU A 63 14.04 9.19 8.75
C GLU A 63 13.00 8.11 8.57
N ALA A 64 13.35 6.83 8.79
CA ALA A 64 12.42 5.71 8.69
C ALA A 64 11.29 5.84 9.72
N THR A 65 11.64 6.14 10.98
CA THR A 65 10.68 6.32 12.07
C THR A 65 9.74 7.50 11.80
N ARG A 66 10.29 8.61 11.32
CA ARG A 66 9.50 9.81 11.00
C ARG A 66 8.53 9.55 9.87
N PHE A 67 8.96 8.83 8.84
CA PHE A 67 8.12 8.49 7.70
C PHE A 67 6.92 7.63 8.12
N THR A 68 7.15 6.56 8.88
CA THR A 68 6.08 5.69 9.34
C THR A 68 5.13 6.39 10.31
N ALA A 69 5.65 7.27 11.17
CA ALA A 69 4.83 8.09 12.07
C ALA A 69 3.94 9.06 11.28
N SER A 70 4.48 9.68 10.24
CA SER A 70 3.71 10.57 9.36
C SER A 70 2.61 9.83 8.61
N LEU A 71 2.90 8.61 8.12
CA LEU A 71 1.89 7.77 7.49
C LEU A 71 0.78 7.39 8.47
N ALA A 72 1.14 7.00 9.69
CA ALA A 72 0.16 6.66 10.72
C ALA A 72 -0.77 7.82 11.02
N ALA A 73 -0.23 9.03 11.12
CA ALA A 73 -1.02 10.22 11.40
C ALA A 73 -1.94 10.62 10.23
N ALA A 74 -1.52 10.36 8.99
CA ALA A 74 -2.24 10.77 7.79
C ALA A 74 -3.23 9.71 7.27
N SER A 75 -3.19 8.49 7.80
CA SER A 75 -4.00 7.38 7.32
C SER A 75 -5.12 7.03 8.28
N HIS A 76 -6.10 6.29 7.75
CA HIS A 76 -7.08 5.58 8.56
C HIS A 76 -6.47 4.23 8.94
N LEU A 77 -6.14 4.05 10.23
CA LEU A 77 -5.53 2.81 10.72
C LEU A 77 -6.61 1.81 11.09
N VAL A 78 -6.46 0.58 10.60
CA VAL A 78 -7.31 -0.55 10.95
C VAL A 78 -6.45 -1.67 11.55
N GLU A 79 -7.07 -2.50 12.38
CA GLU A 79 -6.46 -3.74 12.88
C GLU A 79 -7.12 -4.90 12.13
N PRO A 80 -6.44 -5.47 11.12
CA PRO A 80 -7.06 -6.51 10.31
C PRO A 80 -7.25 -7.79 11.11
N THR A 81 -8.42 -8.41 10.96
CA THR A 81 -8.72 -9.71 11.54
C THR A 81 -8.72 -10.74 10.42
N VAL A 82 -7.64 -11.52 10.32
CA VAL A 82 -7.53 -12.59 9.33
C VAL A 82 -8.33 -13.79 9.83
N THR A 83 -9.48 -14.04 9.24
CA THR A 83 -10.35 -15.14 9.63
C THR A 83 -10.04 -16.43 8.89
N GLU A 84 -9.62 -16.33 7.62
CA GLU A 84 -9.25 -17.47 6.80
C GLU A 84 -8.05 -17.12 5.93
N PRO A 85 -7.08 -18.04 5.75
CA PRO A 85 -5.99 -17.83 4.80
C PRO A 85 -6.53 -17.71 3.38
N VAL A 86 -6.09 -16.68 2.65
CA VAL A 86 -6.50 -16.44 1.25
C VAL A 86 -5.29 -16.54 0.33
N VAL A 87 -4.15 -15.97 0.73
CA VAL A 87 -2.90 -16.02 -0.01
C VAL A 87 -2.06 -17.17 0.52
N LEU A 88 -2.22 -18.36 -0.06
CA LEU A 88 -1.57 -19.57 0.46
C LEU A 88 -0.05 -19.57 0.28
N SER A 89 0.46 -18.83 -0.71
CA SER A 89 1.90 -18.74 -0.99
C SER A 89 2.64 -17.81 -0.02
N ASP A 90 1.97 -16.85 0.59
CA ASP A 90 2.57 -15.90 1.51
C ASP A 90 1.54 -15.41 2.53
N PRO A 91 1.59 -15.93 3.77
CA PRO A 91 0.66 -15.50 4.82
C PRO A 91 0.73 -14.02 5.18
N ASP A 92 1.87 -13.35 4.94
CA ASP A 92 2.01 -11.91 5.21
C ASP A 92 1.11 -11.09 4.27
N ASP A 93 0.85 -11.58 3.07
CA ASP A 93 -0.05 -10.93 2.13
C ASP A 93 -1.51 -10.98 2.59
N ASP A 94 -1.88 -11.94 3.45
CA ASP A 94 -3.21 -11.98 4.05
C ASP A 94 -3.46 -10.74 4.92
N ALA A 95 -2.50 -10.33 5.72
CA ALA A 95 -2.64 -9.13 6.55
C ALA A 95 -2.87 -7.87 5.70
N VAL A 96 -2.20 -7.78 4.55
CA VAL A 96 -2.39 -6.66 3.61
C VAL A 96 -3.79 -6.71 3.00
N LEU A 97 -4.22 -7.88 2.57
CA LEU A 97 -5.53 -8.08 1.95
C LEU A 97 -6.68 -7.76 2.92
N TYR A 98 -6.56 -8.24 4.17
CA TYR A 98 -7.56 -7.96 5.20
C TYR A 98 -7.52 -6.51 5.68
N THR A 99 -6.37 -5.84 5.63
CA THR A 99 -6.31 -4.40 5.87
C THR A 99 -7.20 -3.66 4.86
N ALA A 100 -7.10 -4.01 3.60
CA ALA A 100 -7.93 -3.41 2.55
C ALA A 100 -9.41 -3.73 2.77
N ALA A 101 -9.75 -4.97 3.09
CA ALA A 101 -11.13 -5.40 3.28
C ALA A 101 -11.76 -4.73 4.52
N ASP A 102 -11.08 -4.80 5.67
CA ASP A 102 -11.60 -4.25 6.92
C ASP A 102 -11.68 -2.73 6.88
N GLY A 103 -10.78 -2.08 6.16
CA GLY A 103 -10.82 -0.64 5.95
C GLY A 103 -11.68 -0.18 4.77
N ARG A 104 -12.36 -1.11 4.10
CA ARG A 104 -13.22 -0.83 2.95
C ARG A 104 -12.50 -0.08 1.83
N ALA A 105 -11.28 -0.49 1.54
CA ALA A 105 -10.53 0.09 0.43
C ALA A 105 -11.16 -0.27 -0.92
N ASP A 106 -11.15 0.67 -1.83
CA ASP A 106 -11.59 0.46 -3.21
C ASP A 106 -10.46 -0.16 -4.04
N ILE A 107 -9.23 0.20 -3.73
CA ILE A 107 -8.05 -0.23 -4.45
C ILE A 107 -6.97 -0.68 -3.46
N LEU A 108 -6.42 -1.86 -3.71
CA LEU A 108 -5.17 -2.32 -3.10
C LEU A 108 -4.06 -2.11 -4.11
N CYS A 109 -3.14 -1.21 -3.78
CA CYS A 109 -2.01 -0.86 -4.62
C CYS A 109 -0.79 -1.68 -4.21
N THR A 110 -0.26 -2.47 -5.14
CA THR A 110 0.90 -3.33 -4.89
C THR A 110 1.73 -3.47 -6.16
N ARG A 111 3.03 -3.67 -6.02
CA ARG A 111 3.91 -4.00 -7.15
C ARG A 111 3.88 -5.49 -7.46
N ASN A 112 3.47 -6.30 -6.50
CA ASN A 112 3.45 -7.76 -6.62
C ASN A 112 2.05 -8.27 -6.98
N SER A 113 1.46 -7.73 -8.04
CA SER A 113 0.10 -8.11 -8.46
C SER A 113 -0.06 -9.61 -8.70
N ARG A 114 1.03 -10.31 -9.03
CA ARG A 114 1.02 -11.77 -9.23
C ARG A 114 0.68 -12.52 -7.94
N HIS A 115 1.07 -12.01 -6.77
CA HIS A 115 0.75 -12.62 -5.47
C HIS A 115 -0.75 -12.56 -5.18
N PHE A 116 -1.48 -11.68 -5.86
CA PHE A 116 -2.90 -11.46 -5.67
C PHE A 116 -3.74 -11.94 -6.87
N SER A 117 -3.19 -12.86 -7.69
CA SER A 117 -3.84 -13.31 -8.92
C SER A 117 -4.53 -14.69 -8.81
N SER A 118 -4.42 -15.38 -7.68
CA SER A 118 -5.07 -16.68 -7.49
C SER A 118 -6.59 -16.55 -7.50
N THR A 119 -7.28 -17.67 -7.79
CA THR A 119 -8.75 -17.70 -7.79
C THR A 119 -9.31 -17.31 -6.41
N ALA A 120 -8.68 -17.78 -5.33
CA ALA A 120 -9.12 -17.46 -3.97
C ALA A 120 -9.02 -15.95 -3.68
N VAL A 121 -7.92 -15.32 -4.09
CA VAL A 121 -7.74 -13.88 -3.91
C VAL A 121 -8.74 -13.09 -4.76
N ARG A 122 -8.95 -13.49 -6.02
CA ARG A 122 -9.92 -12.84 -6.89
C ARG A 122 -11.32 -12.89 -6.31
N SER A 123 -11.74 -14.05 -5.81
CA SER A 123 -13.06 -14.21 -5.18
C SER A 123 -13.19 -13.33 -3.94
N PHE A 124 -12.14 -13.26 -3.11
CA PHE A 124 -12.11 -12.38 -1.95
C PHE A 124 -12.26 -10.92 -2.36
N CYS A 125 -11.49 -10.48 -3.34
CA CYS A 125 -11.52 -9.09 -3.82
C CYS A 125 -12.88 -8.73 -4.43
N GLU A 126 -13.51 -9.66 -5.16
CA GLU A 126 -14.84 -9.43 -5.71
C GLU A 126 -15.90 -9.25 -4.61
N ARG A 127 -15.84 -10.10 -3.57
CA ARG A 127 -16.77 -9.99 -2.44
C ARG A 127 -16.63 -8.67 -1.68
N HIS A 128 -15.40 -8.16 -1.58
CA HIS A 128 -15.10 -6.92 -0.86
C HIS A 128 -15.00 -5.70 -1.78
N LYS A 129 -15.23 -5.88 -3.08
CA LYS A 129 -15.18 -4.81 -4.09
C LYS A 129 -13.83 -4.08 -4.11
N ILE A 130 -12.75 -4.86 -4.04
CA ILE A 130 -11.38 -4.36 -4.07
C ILE A 130 -10.78 -4.63 -5.45
N ARG A 131 -10.17 -3.62 -6.07
CA ARG A 131 -9.37 -3.79 -7.27
C ARG A 131 -7.90 -3.81 -6.88
N VAL A 132 -7.14 -4.78 -7.40
CA VAL A 132 -5.69 -4.87 -7.17
C VAL A 132 -4.99 -4.25 -8.38
N MET A 133 -4.18 -3.22 -8.14
CA MET A 133 -3.55 -2.45 -9.19
C MET A 133 -2.12 -2.08 -8.80
N THR A 134 -1.27 -1.84 -9.79
CA THR A 134 0.07 -1.30 -9.55
C THR A 134 0.01 0.21 -9.34
N ASP A 135 1.10 0.78 -8.79
CA ASP A 135 1.21 2.23 -8.60
C ASP A 135 1.05 3.00 -9.91
N LEU A 136 1.67 2.52 -10.98
CA LEU A 136 1.57 3.17 -12.29
C LEU A 136 0.15 3.13 -12.84
N GLU A 137 -0.53 1.99 -12.73
CA GLU A 137 -1.91 1.84 -13.18
C GLU A 137 -2.85 2.78 -12.42
N VAL A 138 -2.72 2.86 -11.10
CA VAL A 138 -3.54 3.75 -10.28
C VAL A 138 -3.27 5.21 -10.62
N LEU A 139 -2.00 5.57 -10.76
CA LEU A 139 -1.61 6.94 -11.11
C LEU A 139 -2.21 7.35 -12.45
N GLN A 140 -2.13 6.48 -13.45
CA GLN A 140 -2.72 6.74 -14.77
C GLN A 140 -4.24 6.93 -14.69
N GLU A 141 -4.93 6.11 -13.91
CA GLU A 141 -6.38 6.23 -13.74
C GLU A 141 -6.76 7.55 -13.06
N LEU A 142 -6.06 7.93 -12.00
CA LEU A 142 -6.34 9.19 -11.29
C LEU A 142 -6.08 10.42 -12.17
N LEU A 143 -4.99 10.41 -12.93
CA LEU A 143 -4.67 11.53 -13.83
C LEU A 143 -5.65 11.62 -14.99
N SER A 144 -6.10 10.50 -15.54
CA SER A 144 -7.10 10.47 -16.60
C SER A 144 -8.47 10.96 -16.11
N GLY A 145 -8.87 10.55 -14.89
CA GLY A 145 -10.10 11.03 -14.27
C GLY A 145 -10.11 12.53 -14.02
N SER A 146 -8.98 13.11 -13.60
CA SER A 146 -8.84 14.54 -13.41
C SER A 146 -8.95 15.33 -14.73
N ALA A 147 -8.42 14.79 -15.82
CA ALA A 147 -8.50 15.42 -17.13
C ALA A 147 -9.93 15.40 -17.70
N GLY A 148 -10.73 14.38 -17.34
CA GLY A 148 -12.11 14.26 -17.81
C GLY A 148 -13.12 15.16 -17.09
N GLN A 149 -12.72 15.85 -16.04
CA GLN A 149 -13.59 16.74 -15.25
C GLN A 149 -13.48 18.23 -15.66
N GLN A 150 -12.69 18.52 -16.66
CA GLN A 150 -12.62 19.86 -17.25
C GLN A 150 -13.65 19.97 -18.38
#